data_fd5fecf6bbfad47b35e9741a0d7cc5c3
#
_entry.id   fd5fecf6bbfad47b35e9741a0d7cc5c3
#
_cell.length_a   1.000
_cell.length_b   1.000
_cell.length_c   1.000
_cell.angle_alpha   90.00
_cell.angle_beta   90.00
_cell.angle_gamma   90.00
#
_symmetry.space_group_name_H-M   'P 1'
#
loop_
_entity.id
_entity.type
_entity.pdbx_description
1 polymer ?
#
loop_
_entity_poly.entity_id
_entity_poly.type
_entity_poly.pdbx_seq_one_letter_code
_entity_poly.pdbx_strand_id
1 'polypeptide(L)'
;MATKKKFDLDALFTPDNLNFEMVQVLDEEGKVVNPDLVPDLSDDELVELMTDMVWSRILHERSTALNRQGRLGFYAPTAGQEASQLASIKAIDKGDVLLPGYRDVPQLVKHGLPLSQAFLWSRGHVAGNMYPESLKAVPPQIIIGAQYVQAAGVALGLQKRGKKNVAVTYTGDGGSSQGDFYEGINYAGAYKSPAIFFIQNNGWAISTPRELQTAASTLAQKAVAAGIPGIQVDGMDPLAVYAVTKKAREYAVAGNGPVLIETICFRYGPHTLSGDDPTRYQPEGIQDAWAKKDPLIRFRNYLTAKGLWSEEKENEVIEATKEEIKEAIKEADKQPKQKVSFFLKTMFEEPTNVIQEQLDYFEAKENK
;
A
#
# COMPACT_ATOMS: atom_id res chain seq x y z
N MET A 1 -33.00 -28.97 -34.88
CA MET A 1 -32.64 -27.65 -35.47
C MET A 1 -32.31 -26.72 -34.32
N ALA A 2 -31.01 -26.29 -34.22
CA ALA A 2 -30.65 -25.32 -33.21
C ALA A 2 -31.30 -23.96 -33.56
N THR A 3 -32.10 -23.41 -32.67
CA THR A 3 -32.70 -22.10 -32.78
C THR A 3 -31.57 -21.06 -32.87
N LYS A 4 -31.40 -20.41 -34.04
CA LYS A 4 -30.49 -19.30 -34.17
C LYS A 4 -30.87 -18.21 -33.15
N LYS A 5 -29.99 -17.94 -32.20
CA LYS A 5 -30.13 -16.82 -31.24
C LYS A 5 -30.22 -15.53 -32.06
N LYS A 6 -31.34 -14.82 -31.93
CA LYS A 6 -31.53 -13.52 -32.59
C LYS A 6 -30.61 -12.52 -31.86
N PHE A 7 -29.63 -11.98 -32.54
CA PHE A 7 -28.77 -10.94 -31.98
C PHE A 7 -29.56 -9.61 -31.96
N ASP A 8 -29.61 -9.01 -30.78
CA ASP A 8 -30.06 -7.64 -30.57
C ASP A 8 -28.80 -6.73 -30.62
N LEU A 9 -28.64 -5.98 -31.69
CA LEU A 9 -27.50 -5.11 -31.87
C LEU A 9 -27.47 -3.98 -30.84
N ASP A 10 -28.63 -3.43 -30.49
CA ASP A 10 -28.70 -2.33 -29.51
C ASP A 10 -28.23 -2.78 -28.11
N ALA A 11 -28.52 -4.03 -27.75
CA ALA A 11 -28.02 -4.61 -26.50
C ALA A 11 -26.49 -4.71 -26.44
N LEU A 12 -25.79 -4.83 -27.60
CA LEU A 12 -24.32 -4.90 -27.64
C LEU A 12 -23.64 -3.56 -27.29
N PHE A 13 -24.37 -2.44 -27.39
CA PHE A 13 -23.84 -1.12 -27.04
C PHE A 13 -24.12 -0.71 -25.59
N THR A 14 -24.77 -1.59 -24.82
CA THR A 14 -24.97 -1.39 -23.38
C THR A 14 -23.78 -1.97 -22.64
N PRO A 15 -22.99 -1.16 -21.88
CA PRO A 15 -21.89 -1.68 -21.10
C PRO A 15 -22.37 -2.74 -20.11
N ASP A 16 -21.71 -3.88 -20.12
CA ASP A 16 -21.97 -4.93 -19.12
C ASP A 16 -21.35 -4.47 -17.78
N ASN A 17 -22.17 -4.00 -16.87
CA ASN A 17 -21.74 -3.66 -15.52
C ASN A 17 -21.53 -4.95 -14.74
N LEU A 18 -20.28 -5.44 -14.76
CA LEU A 18 -19.88 -6.56 -13.93
C LEU A 18 -20.11 -6.19 -12.46
N ASN A 19 -21.00 -6.93 -11.82
CA ASN A 19 -21.30 -6.71 -10.41
C ASN A 19 -20.23 -7.39 -9.55
N PHE A 20 -19.38 -6.59 -8.88
CA PHE A 20 -18.44 -7.05 -7.88
C PHE A 20 -19.02 -6.76 -6.51
N GLU A 21 -19.46 -7.81 -5.83
CA GLU A 21 -19.90 -7.70 -4.44
C GLU A 21 -18.68 -7.41 -3.54
N MET A 22 -18.80 -6.37 -2.71
CA MET A 22 -17.74 -5.99 -1.80
C MET A 22 -17.64 -6.95 -0.63
N VAL A 23 -16.47 -7.55 -0.42
CA VAL A 23 -16.21 -8.45 0.71
C VAL A 23 -16.10 -7.62 2.00
N GLN A 24 -16.89 -7.98 3.00
CA GLN A 24 -16.92 -7.37 4.32
C GLN A 24 -17.14 -8.45 5.39
N VAL A 25 -16.46 -8.32 6.53
CA VAL A 25 -16.62 -9.19 7.73
C VAL A 25 -17.25 -8.42 8.87
N LEU A 26 -16.78 -7.18 9.11
CA LEU A 26 -17.27 -6.29 10.16
C LEU A 26 -18.06 -5.12 9.55
N ASP A 27 -19.19 -4.76 10.17
CA ASP A 27 -19.87 -3.49 9.89
C ASP A 27 -19.10 -2.29 10.52
N GLU A 28 -19.61 -1.09 10.32
CA GLU A 28 -18.99 0.15 10.83
C GLU A 28 -18.96 0.21 12.37
N GLU A 29 -19.83 -0.50 13.07
CA GLU A 29 -19.87 -0.61 14.53
C GLU A 29 -18.97 -1.73 15.08
N GLY A 30 -18.32 -2.52 14.22
CA GLY A 30 -17.47 -3.63 14.60
C GLY A 30 -18.21 -4.93 14.89
N LYS A 31 -19.45 -5.08 14.42
CA LYS A 31 -20.20 -6.32 14.52
C LYS A 31 -19.92 -7.22 13.32
N VAL A 32 -19.84 -8.52 13.56
CA VAL A 32 -19.64 -9.50 12.49
C VAL A 32 -20.92 -9.62 11.66
N VAL A 33 -20.82 -9.32 10.35
CA VAL A 33 -21.92 -9.44 9.39
C VAL A 33 -21.77 -10.67 8.49
N ASN A 34 -20.56 -11.18 8.30
CA ASN A 34 -20.27 -12.40 7.55
C ASN A 34 -19.41 -13.37 8.38
N PRO A 35 -20.03 -14.18 9.24
CA PRO A 35 -19.32 -15.08 10.15
C PRO A 35 -18.43 -16.12 9.45
N ASP A 36 -18.82 -16.59 8.28
CA ASP A 36 -18.09 -17.59 7.49
C ASP A 36 -16.78 -17.05 6.90
N LEU A 37 -16.61 -15.72 6.89
CA LEU A 37 -15.42 -15.04 6.39
C LEU A 37 -14.47 -14.58 7.50
N VAL A 38 -14.83 -14.76 8.78
CA VAL A 38 -13.98 -14.41 9.91
C VAL A 38 -12.69 -15.25 9.82
N PRO A 39 -11.49 -14.62 9.71
CA PRO A 39 -10.26 -15.37 9.62
C PRO A 39 -9.92 -16.08 10.94
N ASP A 40 -9.28 -17.24 10.82
CA ASP A 40 -8.74 -17.97 11.97
C ASP A 40 -7.45 -17.28 12.46
N LEU A 41 -7.66 -16.24 13.27
CA LEU A 41 -6.61 -15.51 13.98
C LEU A 41 -6.75 -15.74 15.48
N SER A 42 -5.64 -16.06 16.13
CA SER A 42 -5.57 -16.11 17.59
C SER A 42 -5.84 -14.73 18.21
N ASP A 43 -6.19 -14.70 19.49
CA ASP A 43 -6.40 -13.46 20.22
C ASP A 43 -5.15 -12.59 20.22
N ASP A 44 -3.96 -13.18 20.31
CA ASP A 44 -2.69 -12.46 20.24
C ASP A 44 -2.46 -11.84 18.87
N GLU A 45 -2.79 -12.53 17.77
CA GLU A 45 -2.68 -12.01 16.41
C GLU A 45 -3.68 -10.87 16.14
N LEU A 46 -4.88 -10.95 16.71
CA LEU A 46 -5.87 -9.88 16.65
C LEU A 46 -5.38 -8.63 17.40
N VAL A 47 -4.82 -8.81 18.61
CA VAL A 47 -4.22 -7.73 19.41
C VAL A 47 -3.02 -7.10 18.69
N GLU A 48 -2.16 -7.92 18.09
CA GLU A 48 -1.02 -7.43 17.32
C GLU A 48 -1.47 -6.59 16.11
N LEU A 49 -2.51 -7.04 15.38
CA LEU A 49 -3.04 -6.28 14.26
C LEU A 49 -3.59 -4.91 14.70
N MET A 50 -4.32 -4.85 15.82
CA MET A 50 -4.78 -3.57 16.35
C MET A 50 -3.63 -2.68 16.80
N THR A 51 -2.62 -3.26 17.46
CA THR A 51 -1.39 -2.57 17.84
C THR A 51 -0.70 -1.95 16.63
N ASP A 52 -0.58 -2.69 15.54
CA ASP A 52 0.02 -2.22 14.31
C ASP A 52 -0.80 -1.08 13.64
N MET A 53 -2.12 -1.17 13.70
CA MET A 53 -2.99 -0.10 13.16
C MET A 53 -2.90 1.17 13.99
N VAL A 54 -2.90 1.08 15.32
CA VAL A 54 -2.69 2.23 16.22
C VAL A 54 -1.30 2.83 15.99
N TRP A 55 -0.27 1.98 15.93
CA TRP A 55 1.10 2.40 15.60
C TRP A 55 1.15 3.20 14.29
N SER A 56 0.47 2.74 13.24
CA SER A 56 0.44 3.42 11.94
C SER A 56 -0.23 4.80 12.03
N ARG A 57 -1.32 4.94 12.80
CA ARG A 57 -2.00 6.22 13.02
C ARG A 57 -1.07 7.20 13.75
N ILE A 58 -0.39 6.77 14.81
CA ILE A 58 0.56 7.60 15.57
C ILE A 58 1.79 7.94 14.71
N LEU A 59 2.28 7.00 13.90
CA LEU A 59 3.36 7.29 12.93
C LEU A 59 2.95 8.39 11.96
N HIS A 60 1.71 8.33 11.43
CA HIS A 60 1.17 9.37 10.56
C HIS A 60 1.15 10.75 11.24
N GLU A 61 0.60 10.85 12.44
CA GLU A 61 0.48 12.09 13.20
C GLU A 61 1.86 12.71 13.50
N ARG A 62 2.77 11.88 14.00
CA ARG A 62 4.14 12.30 14.35
C ARG A 62 4.96 12.66 13.11
N SER A 63 4.86 11.90 12.02
CA SER A 63 5.55 12.19 10.77
C SER A 63 5.05 13.49 10.14
N THR A 64 3.75 13.77 10.22
CA THR A 64 3.16 15.03 9.78
C THR A 64 3.73 16.21 10.58
N ALA A 65 3.82 16.07 11.90
CA ALA A 65 4.40 17.11 12.76
C ALA A 65 5.90 17.32 12.47
N LEU A 66 6.67 16.23 12.31
CA LEU A 66 8.09 16.28 11.98
C LEU A 66 8.35 16.89 10.59
N ASN A 67 7.50 16.62 9.61
CA ASN A 67 7.58 17.25 8.28
C ASN A 67 7.37 18.77 8.38
N ARG A 68 6.32 19.22 9.11
CA ARG A 68 6.05 20.65 9.33
C ARG A 68 7.18 21.37 10.07
N GLN A 69 7.95 20.64 10.89
CA GLN A 69 9.13 21.15 11.58
C GLN A 69 10.41 21.12 10.69
N GLY A 70 10.32 20.66 9.43
CA GLY A 70 11.46 20.50 8.54
C GLY A 70 12.40 19.35 8.92
N ARG A 71 12.00 18.45 9.81
CA ARG A 71 12.80 17.30 10.26
C ARG A 71 12.63 16.06 9.38
N LEU A 72 11.55 15.98 8.63
CA LEU A 72 11.34 15.04 7.53
C LEU A 72 11.19 15.80 6.23
N GLY A 73 11.59 15.18 5.13
CA GLY A 73 11.38 15.67 3.77
C GLY A 73 10.01 15.22 3.24
N PHE A 74 10.01 14.34 2.24
CA PHE A 74 8.77 13.81 1.68
C PHE A 74 8.03 12.92 2.68
N TYR A 75 6.74 13.19 2.90
CA TYR A 75 5.83 12.30 3.61
C TYR A 75 4.45 12.32 2.97
N ALA A 76 3.94 11.14 2.66
CA ALA A 76 2.59 10.96 2.15
C ALA A 76 1.67 10.50 3.30
N PRO A 77 0.65 11.27 3.68
CA PRO A 77 -0.31 10.92 4.73
C PRO A 77 -0.97 9.55 4.50
N THR A 78 -1.02 8.72 5.55
CA THR A 78 -1.53 7.34 5.51
C THR A 78 -2.82 7.13 6.30
N ALA A 79 -3.21 8.07 7.17
CA ALA A 79 -4.40 7.94 8.00
C ALA A 79 -5.65 7.65 7.19
N GLY A 80 -6.42 6.65 7.63
CA GLY A 80 -7.61 6.11 6.97
C GLY A 80 -7.32 4.88 6.10
N GLN A 81 -6.06 4.49 5.90
CA GLN A 81 -5.68 3.31 5.13
C GLN A 81 -5.10 2.18 6.01
N GLU A 82 -5.15 2.30 7.34
CA GLU A 82 -4.49 1.39 8.28
C GLU A 82 -4.95 -0.06 8.10
N ALA A 83 -6.26 -0.31 7.96
CA ALA A 83 -6.77 -1.66 7.78
C ALA A 83 -6.29 -2.26 6.46
N SER A 84 -6.42 -1.51 5.35
CA SER A 84 -5.90 -1.95 4.03
C SER A 84 -4.41 -2.27 4.08
N GLN A 85 -3.62 -1.43 4.75
CA GLN A 85 -2.16 -1.54 4.81
C GLN A 85 -1.69 -2.66 5.76
N LEU A 86 -2.13 -2.61 7.01
CA LEU A 86 -1.55 -3.47 8.05
C LEU A 86 -2.13 -4.89 8.02
N ALA A 87 -3.42 -5.04 7.69
CA ALA A 87 -4.00 -6.36 7.56
C ALA A 87 -3.47 -7.12 6.33
N SER A 88 -3.22 -6.41 5.20
CA SER A 88 -2.63 -7.05 4.02
C SER A 88 -1.19 -7.51 4.26
N ILE A 89 -0.36 -6.69 4.92
CA ILE A 89 1.03 -7.08 5.20
C ILE A 89 1.13 -8.19 6.26
N LYS A 90 0.19 -8.23 7.22
CA LYS A 90 0.10 -9.31 8.22
C LYS A 90 -0.28 -10.65 7.58
N ALA A 91 -1.03 -10.64 6.48
CA ALA A 91 -1.50 -11.84 5.79
C ALA A 91 -0.46 -12.50 4.88
N ILE A 92 0.70 -11.89 4.67
CA ILE A 92 1.79 -12.42 3.83
C ILE A 92 2.99 -12.86 4.68
N ASP A 93 3.89 -13.64 4.09
CA ASP A 93 5.09 -14.14 4.77
C ASP A 93 6.26 -13.16 4.63
N LYS A 94 7.18 -13.15 5.58
CA LYS A 94 8.42 -12.34 5.53
C LYS A 94 9.33 -12.67 4.34
N GLY A 95 9.15 -13.83 3.74
CA GLY A 95 9.88 -14.25 2.53
C GLY A 95 9.24 -13.78 1.23
N ASP A 96 8.03 -13.22 1.26
CA ASP A 96 7.38 -12.63 0.10
C ASP A 96 8.03 -11.29 -0.25
N VAL A 97 8.05 -10.93 -1.52
CA VAL A 97 8.75 -9.73 -1.98
C VAL A 97 7.78 -8.56 -2.08
N LEU A 98 8.06 -7.50 -1.30
CA LEU A 98 7.25 -6.29 -1.26
C LEU A 98 7.78 -5.24 -2.25
N LEU A 99 6.89 -4.74 -3.12
CA LEU A 99 7.16 -3.65 -4.05
C LEU A 99 6.23 -2.46 -3.73
N PRO A 100 6.62 -1.59 -2.79
CA PRO A 100 5.75 -0.54 -2.29
C PRO A 100 5.71 0.68 -3.20
N GLY A 101 4.60 1.42 -3.17
CA GLY A 101 4.55 2.81 -3.58
C GLY A 101 4.99 3.75 -2.45
N TYR A 102 5.00 5.04 -2.72
CA TYR A 102 5.48 6.06 -1.77
C TYR A 102 4.60 6.21 -0.51
N ARG A 103 3.35 5.72 -0.51
CA ARG A 103 2.43 5.78 0.65
C ARG A 103 2.47 4.52 1.51
N ASP A 104 3.26 3.52 1.11
CA ASP A 104 3.28 2.19 1.72
C ASP A 104 4.41 2.00 2.73
N VAL A 105 4.90 3.10 3.32
CA VAL A 105 5.94 3.07 4.36
C VAL A 105 5.52 2.24 5.58
N PRO A 106 4.25 2.30 6.07
CA PRO A 106 3.83 1.44 7.17
C PRO A 106 4.01 -0.06 6.88
N GLN A 107 3.59 -0.52 5.69
CA GLN A 107 3.76 -1.91 5.28
C GLN A 107 5.23 -2.29 5.21
N LEU A 108 6.06 -1.41 4.65
CA LEU A 108 7.49 -1.65 4.48
C LEU A 108 8.20 -1.80 5.84
N VAL A 109 7.87 -0.94 6.82
CA VAL A 109 8.42 -1.04 8.18
C VAL A 109 7.94 -2.32 8.86
N LYS A 110 6.65 -2.65 8.77
CA LYS A 110 6.11 -3.90 9.35
C LYS A 110 6.60 -5.15 8.59
N HIS A 111 7.04 -5.02 7.34
CA HIS A 111 7.72 -6.10 6.62
C HIS A 111 9.17 -6.31 7.08
N GLY A 112 9.79 -5.31 7.72
CA GLY A 112 11.09 -5.44 8.37
C GLY A 112 12.09 -4.31 8.10
N LEU A 113 11.70 -3.22 7.43
CA LEU A 113 12.56 -2.06 7.28
C LEU A 113 12.70 -1.32 8.63
N PRO A 114 13.91 -1.00 9.12
CA PRO A 114 14.08 -0.13 10.27
C PRO A 114 13.41 1.24 10.07
N LEU A 115 12.64 1.71 11.06
CA LEU A 115 11.93 3.00 10.97
C LEU A 115 12.88 4.17 10.74
N SER A 116 14.09 4.14 11.33
CA SER A 116 15.14 5.14 11.07
C SER A 116 15.55 5.20 9.60
N GLN A 117 15.59 4.07 8.91
CA GLN A 117 15.90 3.99 7.49
C GLN A 117 14.76 4.54 6.62
N ALA A 118 13.51 4.30 7.00
CA ALA A 118 12.34 4.93 6.37
C ALA A 118 12.39 6.47 6.49
N PHE A 119 12.85 7.00 7.63
CA PHE A 119 13.05 8.44 7.80
C PHE A 119 14.22 8.99 6.95
N LEU A 120 15.29 8.23 6.76
CA LEU A 120 16.36 8.60 5.84
C LEU A 120 15.87 8.64 4.39
N TRP A 121 15.06 7.68 3.98
CA TRP A 121 14.40 7.70 2.68
C TRP A 121 13.54 8.97 2.51
N SER A 122 12.73 9.29 3.51
CA SER A 122 11.91 10.52 3.54
C SER A 122 12.75 11.81 3.36
N ARG A 123 13.98 11.81 3.89
CA ARG A 123 14.93 12.92 3.75
C ARG A 123 15.68 12.94 2.41
N GLY A 124 15.45 11.96 1.54
CA GLY A 124 16.19 11.80 0.28
C GLY A 124 17.64 11.33 0.47
N HIS A 125 17.95 10.74 1.62
CA HIS A 125 19.29 10.23 1.91
C HIS A 125 19.50 8.85 1.28
N VAL A 126 20.64 8.64 0.58
CA VAL A 126 20.94 7.37 -0.14
C VAL A 126 20.86 6.16 0.79
N ALA A 127 21.33 6.26 2.05
CA ALA A 127 21.25 5.19 3.03
C ALA A 127 19.80 4.74 3.30
N GLY A 128 18.79 5.57 3.00
CA GLY A 128 17.39 5.20 3.09
C GLY A 128 16.97 4.10 2.10
N ASN A 129 17.73 3.92 1.01
CA ASN A 129 17.49 2.90 -0.01
C ASN A 129 18.47 1.70 0.09
N MET A 130 19.41 1.71 1.03
CA MET A 130 20.38 0.63 1.22
C MET A 130 19.81 -0.42 2.17
N TYR A 131 18.95 -1.27 1.64
CA TYR A 131 18.23 -2.27 2.42
C TYR A 131 19.14 -3.42 2.85
N PRO A 132 18.91 -4.02 4.05
CA PRO A 132 19.61 -5.23 4.44
C PRO A 132 19.20 -6.40 3.53
N GLU A 133 20.12 -7.31 3.23
CA GLU A 133 19.86 -8.47 2.34
C GLU A 133 18.72 -9.38 2.86
N SER A 134 18.49 -9.39 4.17
CA SER A 134 17.40 -10.15 4.79
C SER A 134 16.01 -9.60 4.43
N LEU A 135 15.89 -8.31 4.16
CA LEU A 135 14.63 -7.67 3.80
C LEU A 135 14.25 -8.01 2.36
N LYS A 136 13.10 -8.62 2.18
CA LYS A 136 12.55 -8.96 0.85
C LYS A 136 11.64 -7.84 0.35
N ALA A 137 12.23 -6.69 0.07
CA ALA A 137 11.53 -5.51 -0.45
C ALA A 137 12.43 -4.70 -1.38
N VAL A 138 11.81 -3.86 -2.20
CA VAL A 138 12.49 -2.82 -2.98
C VAL A 138 12.14 -1.44 -2.42
N PRO A 139 12.95 -0.39 -2.70
CA PRO A 139 12.61 0.97 -2.31
C PRO A 139 11.26 1.45 -2.83
N PRO A 140 10.54 2.32 -2.07
CA PRO A 140 9.23 2.81 -2.50
C PRO A 140 9.28 3.50 -3.85
N GLN A 141 8.34 3.15 -4.73
CA GLN A 141 8.24 3.73 -6.06
C GLN A 141 7.48 5.04 -6.04
N ILE A 142 8.08 6.09 -6.63
CA ILE A 142 7.44 7.40 -6.85
C ILE A 142 6.71 7.41 -8.19
N ILE A 143 7.23 6.70 -9.20
CA ILE A 143 6.61 6.57 -10.52
C ILE A 143 5.46 5.58 -10.41
N ILE A 144 4.26 6.14 -10.27
CA ILE A 144 3.04 5.37 -9.97
C ILE A 144 2.68 4.44 -11.13
N GLY A 145 2.40 3.17 -10.82
CA GLY A 145 2.06 2.11 -11.78
C GLY A 145 3.26 1.23 -12.16
N ALA A 146 4.48 1.78 -12.23
CA ALA A 146 5.69 1.04 -12.65
C ALA A 146 5.96 -0.21 -11.80
N GLN A 147 5.63 -0.18 -10.52
CA GLN A 147 5.81 -1.32 -9.61
C GLN A 147 4.99 -2.56 -10.00
N TYR A 148 3.94 -2.40 -10.83
CA TYR A 148 3.13 -3.53 -11.28
C TYR A 148 3.87 -4.41 -12.27
N VAL A 149 4.53 -3.82 -13.27
CA VAL A 149 5.39 -4.57 -14.21
C VAL A 149 6.56 -5.19 -13.47
N GLN A 150 7.17 -4.46 -12.53
CA GLN A 150 8.26 -4.97 -11.70
C GLN A 150 7.79 -6.18 -10.85
N ALA A 151 6.63 -6.10 -10.22
CA ALA A 151 6.06 -7.20 -9.43
C ALA A 151 5.76 -8.44 -10.29
N ALA A 152 5.23 -8.24 -11.49
CA ALA A 152 5.02 -9.34 -12.44
C ALA A 152 6.34 -10.05 -12.79
N GLY A 153 7.41 -9.29 -13.02
CA GLY A 153 8.76 -9.84 -13.30
C GLY A 153 9.36 -10.56 -12.10
N VAL A 154 9.26 -9.97 -10.90
CA VAL A 154 9.74 -10.61 -9.65
C VAL A 154 8.98 -11.91 -9.39
N ALA A 155 7.65 -11.89 -9.50
CA ALA A 155 6.82 -13.08 -9.33
C ALA A 155 7.19 -14.21 -10.31
N LEU A 156 7.41 -13.87 -11.58
CA LEU A 156 7.89 -14.84 -12.56
C LEU A 156 9.27 -15.40 -12.17
N GLY A 157 10.18 -14.54 -11.69
CA GLY A 157 11.49 -14.96 -11.20
C GLY A 157 11.40 -15.92 -10.01
N LEU A 158 10.49 -15.67 -9.06
CA LEU A 158 10.21 -16.58 -7.93
C LEU A 158 9.69 -17.93 -8.43
N GLN A 159 8.70 -17.90 -9.34
CA GLN A 159 8.12 -19.11 -9.94
C GLN A 159 9.18 -19.96 -10.66
N LYS A 160 10.02 -19.34 -11.51
CA LYS A 160 11.10 -20.04 -12.26
C LYS A 160 12.13 -20.66 -11.34
N ARG A 161 12.32 -20.14 -10.13
CA ARG A 161 13.21 -20.66 -9.08
C ARG A 161 12.52 -21.67 -8.16
N GLY A 162 11.27 -22.03 -8.41
CA GLY A 162 10.49 -22.96 -7.60
C GLY A 162 10.20 -22.48 -6.17
N LYS A 163 10.25 -21.16 -5.94
CA LYS A 163 9.95 -20.57 -4.63
C LYS A 163 8.45 -20.57 -4.35
N LYS A 164 8.07 -20.77 -3.07
CA LYS A 164 6.68 -20.73 -2.59
C LYS A 164 6.36 -19.37 -1.98
N ASN A 165 6.78 -18.32 -2.68
CA ASN A 165 6.61 -16.92 -2.29
C ASN A 165 5.85 -16.16 -3.37
N VAL A 166 5.30 -15.02 -3.00
CA VAL A 166 4.60 -14.10 -3.90
C VAL A 166 5.33 -12.76 -3.99
N ALA A 167 5.11 -12.03 -5.09
CA ALA A 167 5.42 -10.61 -5.15
C ALA A 167 4.14 -9.82 -4.84
N VAL A 168 4.23 -8.87 -3.91
CA VAL A 168 3.09 -8.05 -3.49
C VAL A 168 3.39 -6.59 -3.81
N THR A 169 2.46 -5.91 -4.45
CA THR A 169 2.60 -4.49 -4.80
C THR A 169 1.32 -3.72 -4.54
N TYR A 170 1.47 -2.42 -4.30
CA TYR A 170 0.38 -1.52 -3.95
C TYR A 170 0.41 -0.27 -4.84
N THR A 171 -0.78 0.22 -5.19
CA THR A 171 -0.96 1.55 -5.79
C THR A 171 -2.25 2.18 -5.29
N GLY A 172 -2.43 3.49 -5.48
CA GLY A 172 -3.74 4.15 -5.34
C GLY A 172 -4.59 3.97 -6.59
N ASP A 173 -5.83 4.46 -6.52
CA ASP A 173 -6.78 4.47 -7.66
C ASP A 173 -6.18 5.10 -8.92
N GLY A 174 -5.44 6.22 -8.77
CA GLY A 174 -4.77 6.89 -9.90
C GLY A 174 -3.76 6.02 -10.63
N GLY A 175 -3.02 5.16 -9.92
CA GLY A 175 -2.07 4.24 -10.53
C GLY A 175 -2.72 3.20 -11.44
N SER A 176 -3.98 2.87 -11.20
CA SER A 176 -4.74 1.94 -12.04
C SER A 176 -5.09 2.51 -13.43
N SER A 177 -4.76 3.78 -13.69
CA SER A 177 -4.94 4.43 -15.00
C SER A 177 -3.66 4.47 -15.83
N GLN A 178 -2.53 3.99 -15.28
CA GLN A 178 -1.25 3.92 -16.00
C GLN A 178 -1.18 2.68 -16.91
N GLY A 179 -0.42 2.80 -18.02
CA GLY A 179 -0.18 1.66 -18.92
C GLY A 179 0.47 0.48 -18.23
N ASP A 180 1.52 0.74 -17.43
CA ASP A 180 2.26 -0.27 -16.67
C ASP A 180 1.37 -1.11 -15.74
N PHE A 181 0.26 -0.53 -15.23
CA PHE A 181 -0.73 -1.28 -14.47
C PHE A 181 -1.32 -2.43 -15.30
N TYR A 182 -1.85 -2.10 -16.49
CA TYR A 182 -2.50 -3.10 -17.36
C TYR A 182 -1.49 -4.11 -17.91
N GLU A 183 -0.30 -3.64 -18.27
CA GLU A 183 0.79 -4.50 -18.76
C GLU A 183 1.24 -5.48 -17.67
N GLY A 184 1.39 -4.99 -16.43
CA GLY A 184 1.80 -5.81 -15.30
C GLY A 184 0.81 -6.92 -14.96
N ILE A 185 -0.49 -6.60 -14.83
CA ILE A 185 -1.51 -7.62 -14.52
C ILE A 185 -1.71 -8.60 -15.67
N ASN A 186 -1.66 -8.12 -16.93
CA ASN A 186 -1.78 -8.97 -18.11
C ASN A 186 -0.59 -9.94 -18.23
N TYR A 187 0.63 -9.43 -18.08
CA TYR A 187 1.84 -10.25 -18.11
C TYR A 187 1.82 -11.32 -17.01
N ALA A 188 1.51 -10.92 -15.79
CA ALA A 188 1.43 -11.86 -14.68
C ALA A 188 0.34 -12.91 -14.90
N GLY A 189 -0.81 -12.53 -15.46
CA GLY A 189 -1.91 -13.44 -15.80
C GLY A 189 -1.49 -14.46 -16.86
N ALA A 190 -0.89 -13.99 -17.96
CA ALA A 190 -0.45 -14.83 -19.07
C ALA A 190 0.57 -15.90 -18.64
N TYR A 191 1.48 -15.57 -17.73
CA TYR A 191 2.49 -16.48 -17.20
C TYR A 191 2.09 -17.19 -15.90
N LYS A 192 0.88 -16.92 -15.37
CA LYS A 192 0.41 -17.40 -14.06
C LYS A 192 1.42 -17.13 -12.94
N SER A 193 2.05 -15.95 -12.99
CA SER A 193 3.06 -15.55 -12.02
C SER A 193 2.42 -15.29 -10.64
N PRO A 194 3.00 -15.75 -9.52
CA PRO A 194 2.44 -15.60 -8.18
C PRO A 194 2.57 -14.15 -7.68
N ALA A 195 1.72 -13.27 -8.15
CA ALA A 195 1.67 -11.86 -7.75
C ALA A 195 0.33 -11.51 -7.08
N ILE A 196 0.38 -10.59 -6.12
CA ILE A 196 -0.80 -9.96 -5.53
C ILE A 196 -0.70 -8.46 -5.81
N PHE A 197 -1.67 -7.95 -6.53
CA PHE A 197 -1.76 -6.55 -6.93
C PHE A 197 -2.84 -5.86 -6.09
N PHE A 198 -2.46 -4.81 -5.34
CA PHE A 198 -3.40 -4.03 -4.56
C PHE A 198 -3.67 -2.66 -5.20
N ILE A 199 -4.95 -2.30 -5.25
CA ILE A 199 -5.39 -0.93 -5.48
C ILE A 199 -6.01 -0.43 -4.17
N GLN A 200 -5.31 0.47 -3.47
CA GLN A 200 -5.81 1.17 -2.30
C GLN A 200 -6.66 2.35 -2.80
N ASN A 201 -7.94 2.07 -3.10
CA ASN A 201 -8.86 3.04 -3.67
C ASN A 201 -9.37 3.98 -2.58
N ASN A 202 -8.71 5.14 -2.44
CA ASN A 202 -9.14 6.20 -1.52
C ASN A 202 -9.99 7.27 -2.21
N GLY A 203 -10.37 7.04 -3.46
CA GLY A 203 -11.28 7.89 -4.24
C GLY A 203 -10.62 9.06 -4.96
N TRP A 204 -9.30 9.29 -4.79
CA TRP A 204 -8.68 10.52 -5.26
C TRP A 204 -7.24 10.30 -5.77
N ALA A 205 -7.04 10.51 -7.06
CA ALA A 205 -5.69 10.66 -7.64
C ALA A 205 -5.26 12.13 -7.51
N ILE A 206 -4.52 12.44 -6.45
CA ILE A 206 -4.24 13.82 -6.01
C ILE A 206 -5.57 14.54 -5.74
N SER A 207 -6.06 15.34 -6.70
CA SER A 207 -7.32 16.08 -6.67
C SER A 207 -8.36 15.56 -7.67
N THR A 208 -8.01 14.58 -8.50
CA THR A 208 -8.91 13.99 -9.50
C THR A 208 -9.74 12.88 -8.86
N PRO A 209 -11.07 13.00 -8.79
CA PRO A 209 -11.92 11.96 -8.26
C PRO A 209 -11.91 10.72 -9.17
N ARG A 210 -12.15 9.54 -8.56
CA ARG A 210 -12.09 8.25 -9.25
C ARG A 210 -12.98 8.20 -10.51
N GLU A 211 -14.16 8.80 -10.47
CA GLU A 211 -15.13 8.82 -11.56
C GLU A 211 -14.62 9.52 -12.82
N LEU A 212 -13.67 10.45 -12.67
CA LEU A 212 -13.01 11.11 -13.79
C LEU A 212 -11.79 10.36 -14.33
N GLN A 213 -11.36 9.29 -13.64
CA GLN A 213 -10.21 8.48 -14.06
C GLN A 213 -10.64 7.28 -14.91
N THR A 214 -11.82 6.73 -14.68
CA THR A 214 -12.31 5.54 -15.36
C THR A 214 -13.84 5.45 -15.30
N ALA A 215 -14.44 4.98 -16.40
CA ALA A 215 -15.86 4.65 -16.46
C ALA A 215 -16.20 3.29 -15.81
N ALA A 216 -15.19 2.50 -15.38
CA ALA A 216 -15.39 1.25 -14.70
C ALA A 216 -16.11 1.47 -13.36
N SER A 217 -17.15 0.68 -13.05
CA SER A 217 -17.91 0.80 -11.79
C SER A 217 -17.06 0.43 -10.56
N THR A 218 -16.15 -0.54 -10.70
CA THR A 218 -15.14 -0.90 -9.71
C THR A 218 -13.76 -0.98 -10.38
N LEU A 219 -12.68 -0.82 -9.59
CA LEU A 219 -11.34 -1.02 -10.14
C LEU A 219 -10.96 -2.52 -10.17
N ALA A 220 -11.61 -3.33 -9.34
CA ALA A 220 -11.46 -4.79 -9.36
C ALA A 220 -11.84 -5.41 -10.72
N GLN A 221 -12.82 -4.83 -11.44
CA GLN A 221 -13.23 -5.32 -12.76
C GLN A 221 -12.15 -5.20 -13.85
N LYS A 222 -11.12 -4.37 -13.64
CA LYS A 222 -9.97 -4.28 -14.55
C LYS A 222 -9.21 -5.61 -14.68
N ALA A 223 -9.30 -6.47 -13.67
CA ALA A 223 -8.76 -7.83 -13.67
C ALA A 223 -9.35 -8.73 -14.78
N VAL A 224 -10.59 -8.48 -15.17
CA VAL A 224 -11.31 -9.30 -16.18
C VAL A 224 -10.58 -9.26 -17.53
N ALA A 225 -10.10 -8.08 -17.94
CA ALA A 225 -9.35 -7.93 -19.20
C ALA A 225 -8.02 -8.71 -19.19
N ALA A 226 -7.43 -8.95 -18.02
CA ALA A 226 -6.21 -9.74 -17.86
C ALA A 226 -6.48 -11.25 -17.61
N GLY A 227 -7.75 -11.65 -17.52
CA GLY A 227 -8.16 -13.05 -17.24
C GLY A 227 -7.75 -13.54 -15.86
N ILE A 228 -7.68 -12.66 -14.85
CA ILE A 228 -7.30 -12.96 -13.49
C ILE A 228 -8.44 -12.65 -12.49
N PRO A 229 -8.46 -13.26 -11.29
CA PRO A 229 -9.41 -12.88 -10.26
C PRO A 229 -9.26 -11.41 -9.85
N GLY A 230 -10.39 -10.70 -9.79
CA GLY A 230 -10.51 -9.35 -9.23
C GLY A 230 -11.46 -9.38 -8.04
N ILE A 231 -11.07 -8.81 -6.92
CA ILE A 231 -11.85 -8.84 -5.67
C ILE A 231 -11.94 -7.42 -5.12
N GLN A 232 -13.15 -6.96 -4.81
CA GLN A 232 -13.37 -5.71 -4.09
C GLN A 232 -13.58 -6.00 -2.60
N VAL A 233 -12.90 -5.27 -1.72
CA VAL A 233 -12.91 -5.47 -0.27
C VAL A 233 -13.17 -4.14 0.42
N ASP A 234 -13.93 -4.15 1.51
CA ASP A 234 -14.00 -3.01 2.43
C ASP A 234 -12.62 -2.81 3.08
N GLY A 235 -11.87 -1.83 2.56
CA GLY A 235 -10.52 -1.50 3.02
C GLY A 235 -10.46 -0.84 4.40
N MET A 236 -11.63 -0.57 5.01
CA MET A 236 -11.77 -0.10 6.40
C MET A 236 -12.01 -1.27 7.37
N ASP A 237 -12.17 -2.49 6.85
CA ASP A 237 -12.38 -3.73 7.63
C ASP A 237 -11.10 -4.59 7.63
N PRO A 238 -10.34 -4.61 8.73
CA PRO A 238 -9.07 -5.34 8.77
C PRO A 238 -9.23 -6.86 8.66
N LEU A 239 -10.36 -7.42 9.12
CA LEU A 239 -10.59 -8.87 9.02
C LEU A 239 -10.89 -9.28 7.58
N ALA A 240 -11.68 -8.51 6.84
CA ALA A 240 -11.95 -8.76 5.44
C ALA A 240 -10.67 -8.64 4.58
N VAL A 241 -9.87 -7.58 4.81
CA VAL A 241 -8.59 -7.39 4.09
C VAL A 241 -7.64 -8.55 4.38
N TYR A 242 -7.50 -8.96 5.64
CA TYR A 242 -6.66 -10.10 6.00
C TYR A 242 -7.12 -11.39 5.32
N ALA A 243 -8.41 -11.74 5.45
CA ALA A 243 -8.97 -12.98 4.90
C ALA A 243 -8.77 -13.08 3.39
N VAL A 244 -9.09 -12.01 2.65
CA VAL A 244 -8.92 -11.97 1.20
C VAL A 244 -7.45 -12.03 0.79
N THR A 245 -6.58 -11.32 1.48
CA THR A 245 -5.13 -11.33 1.18
C THR A 245 -4.52 -12.70 1.42
N LYS A 246 -4.86 -13.33 2.54
CA LYS A 246 -4.40 -14.69 2.88
C LYS A 246 -4.82 -15.68 1.81
N LYS A 247 -6.10 -15.63 1.40
CA LYS A 247 -6.63 -16.49 0.35
C LYS A 247 -5.99 -16.23 -1.01
N ALA A 248 -5.75 -14.97 -1.36
CA ALA A 248 -5.05 -14.60 -2.60
C ALA A 248 -3.61 -15.13 -2.62
N ARG A 249 -2.91 -15.07 -1.48
CA ARG A 249 -1.57 -15.64 -1.35
C ARG A 249 -1.57 -17.16 -1.54
N GLU A 250 -2.47 -17.87 -0.89
CA GLU A 250 -2.64 -19.32 -1.05
C GLU A 250 -2.92 -19.69 -2.51
N TYR A 251 -3.81 -18.97 -3.16
CA TYR A 251 -4.18 -19.14 -4.56
C TYR A 251 -2.95 -18.98 -5.48
N ALA A 252 -2.19 -17.90 -5.28
CA ALA A 252 -1.02 -17.60 -6.09
C ALA A 252 0.11 -18.61 -5.88
N VAL A 253 0.42 -18.98 -4.62
CA VAL A 253 1.45 -19.98 -4.26
C VAL A 253 1.09 -21.38 -4.79
N ALA A 254 -0.19 -21.71 -4.89
CA ALA A 254 -0.66 -22.95 -5.51
C ALA A 254 -0.43 -23.01 -7.03
N GLY A 255 0.04 -21.91 -7.65
CA GLY A 255 0.32 -21.85 -9.09
C GLY A 255 -0.87 -21.48 -9.97
N ASN A 256 -1.95 -20.97 -9.37
CA ASN A 256 -3.15 -20.57 -10.11
C ASN A 256 -2.99 -19.21 -10.82
N GLY A 257 -1.97 -18.43 -10.47
CA GLY A 257 -1.67 -17.13 -11.06
C GLY A 257 -1.90 -15.95 -10.11
N PRO A 258 -1.86 -14.72 -10.62
CA PRO A 258 -1.99 -13.51 -9.81
C PRO A 258 -3.43 -13.23 -9.41
N VAL A 259 -3.58 -12.31 -8.44
CA VAL A 259 -4.89 -11.78 -7.98
C VAL A 259 -4.80 -10.26 -7.92
N LEU A 260 -5.86 -9.56 -8.36
CA LEU A 260 -6.04 -8.13 -8.16
C LEU A 260 -7.05 -7.89 -7.02
N ILE A 261 -6.65 -7.10 -6.02
CA ILE A 261 -7.48 -6.74 -4.86
C ILE A 261 -7.68 -5.22 -4.86
N GLU A 262 -8.92 -4.77 -4.92
CA GLU A 262 -9.29 -3.37 -4.68
C GLU A 262 -9.78 -3.23 -3.25
N THR A 263 -9.10 -2.43 -2.44
CA THR A 263 -9.54 -2.07 -1.09
C THR A 263 -10.17 -0.67 -1.11
N ILE A 264 -11.46 -0.59 -0.77
CA ILE A 264 -12.17 0.69 -0.64
C ILE A 264 -11.80 1.31 0.70
N CYS A 265 -11.05 2.40 0.66
CA CYS A 265 -10.57 3.08 1.85
C CYS A 265 -10.71 4.61 1.72
N PHE A 266 -10.22 5.34 2.69
CA PHE A 266 -10.23 6.81 2.64
C PHE A 266 -8.89 7.37 3.10
N ARG A 267 -8.56 8.57 2.62
CA ARG A 267 -7.38 9.32 3.02
C ARG A 267 -7.82 10.56 3.79
N TYR A 268 -7.62 10.57 5.11
CA TYR A 268 -8.00 11.70 5.97
C TYR A 268 -7.11 12.94 5.77
N GLY A 269 -5.89 12.76 5.34
CA GLY A 269 -4.96 13.86 5.10
C GLY A 269 -4.93 14.34 3.64
N PRO A 270 -4.14 15.39 3.34
CA PRO A 270 -3.84 15.81 1.98
C PRO A 270 -3.10 14.73 1.21
N HIS A 271 -3.01 14.88 -0.12
CA HIS A 271 -2.23 13.97 -0.95
C HIS A 271 -0.75 13.94 -0.55
N THR A 272 -0.19 15.13 -0.35
CA THR A 272 1.15 15.36 0.21
C THR A 272 1.12 16.56 1.15
N LEU A 273 2.17 16.71 1.97
CA LEU A 273 2.29 17.87 2.87
C LEU A 273 2.90 19.11 2.18
N SER A 274 3.09 19.07 0.86
CA SER A 274 3.71 20.13 0.06
C SER A 274 2.66 20.94 -0.70
N GLY A 275 1.74 21.58 0.02
CA GLY A 275 0.80 22.54 -0.56
C GLY A 275 -0.52 21.98 -1.08
N ASP A 276 -0.81 20.67 -0.85
CA ASP A 276 -2.12 20.12 -1.16
C ASP A 276 -3.15 20.49 -0.07
N ASP A 277 -4.32 20.88 -0.52
CA ASP A 277 -5.45 21.25 0.31
C ASP A 277 -6.72 20.51 -0.13
N PRO A 278 -7.13 19.45 0.59
CA PRO A 278 -8.30 18.64 0.21
C PRO A 278 -9.62 19.44 0.18
N THR A 279 -9.72 20.54 0.91
CA THR A 279 -10.95 21.36 0.93
C THR A 279 -11.27 22.02 -0.41
N ARG A 280 -10.28 22.06 -1.32
CA ARG A 280 -10.44 22.61 -2.67
C ARG A 280 -11.13 21.68 -3.64
N TYR A 281 -11.14 20.36 -3.36
CA TYR A 281 -11.64 19.36 -4.32
C TYR A 281 -12.51 18.29 -3.69
N GLN A 282 -12.43 18.06 -2.39
CA GLN A 282 -13.32 17.11 -1.71
C GLN A 282 -14.68 17.77 -1.39
N PRO A 283 -15.80 17.04 -1.55
CA PRO A 283 -17.11 17.53 -1.12
C PRO A 283 -17.15 17.84 0.38
N GLU A 284 -17.93 18.85 0.74
CA GLU A 284 -18.19 19.18 2.15
C GLU A 284 -18.83 17.98 2.87
N GLY A 285 -18.40 17.73 4.11
CA GLY A 285 -18.91 16.64 4.96
C GLY A 285 -18.36 15.24 4.62
N ILE A 286 -17.55 15.08 3.57
CA ILE A 286 -17.00 13.75 3.21
C ILE A 286 -16.11 13.17 4.32
N GLN A 287 -15.33 14.03 5.01
CA GLN A 287 -14.47 13.61 6.12
C GLN A 287 -15.30 13.04 7.28
N ASP A 288 -16.41 13.70 7.63
CA ASP A 288 -17.32 13.26 8.71
C ASP A 288 -18.04 11.94 8.34
N ALA A 289 -18.39 11.79 7.07
CA ALA A 289 -19.01 10.56 6.57
C ALA A 289 -18.05 9.37 6.71
N TRP A 290 -16.76 9.54 6.36
CA TRP A 290 -15.76 8.49 6.48
C TRP A 290 -15.28 8.30 7.92
N ALA A 291 -15.28 9.32 8.76
CA ALA A 291 -14.94 9.18 10.19
C ALA A 291 -15.84 8.17 10.92
N LYS A 292 -17.10 8.02 10.49
CA LYS A 292 -18.01 6.99 11.01
C LYS A 292 -17.60 5.56 10.62
N LYS A 293 -16.76 5.43 9.61
CA LYS A 293 -16.25 4.14 9.10
C LYS A 293 -14.80 3.90 9.49
N ASP A 294 -14.23 4.72 10.39
CA ASP A 294 -12.81 4.66 10.75
C ASP A 294 -12.38 3.24 11.14
N PRO A 295 -11.31 2.70 10.52
CA PRO A 295 -10.90 1.32 10.71
C PRO A 295 -10.46 1.02 12.15
N LEU A 296 -9.89 2.02 12.86
CA LEU A 296 -9.48 1.86 14.26
C LEU A 296 -10.70 1.77 15.18
N ILE A 297 -11.73 2.62 14.95
CA ILE A 297 -12.95 2.61 15.76
C ILE A 297 -13.66 1.27 15.59
N ARG A 298 -13.85 0.84 14.35
CA ARG A 298 -14.49 -0.43 13.99
C ARG A 298 -13.80 -1.61 14.67
N PHE A 299 -12.48 -1.74 14.51
CA PHE A 299 -11.74 -2.88 15.05
C PHE A 299 -11.57 -2.82 16.57
N ARG A 300 -11.44 -1.62 17.15
CA ARG A 300 -11.46 -1.39 18.59
C ARG A 300 -12.76 -1.90 19.21
N ASN A 301 -13.91 -1.57 18.62
CA ASN A 301 -15.21 -2.03 19.10
C ASN A 301 -15.31 -3.56 19.09
N TYR A 302 -14.88 -4.19 18.00
CA TYR A 302 -14.84 -5.65 17.89
C TYR A 302 -13.98 -6.29 18.99
N LEU A 303 -12.77 -5.79 19.20
CA LEU A 303 -11.85 -6.35 20.20
C LEU A 303 -12.28 -6.06 21.64
N THR A 304 -12.85 -4.90 21.89
CA THR A 304 -13.40 -4.56 23.23
C THR A 304 -14.57 -5.47 23.57
N ALA A 305 -15.45 -5.75 22.61
CA ALA A 305 -16.54 -6.71 22.80
C ALA A 305 -16.05 -8.15 23.10
N LYS A 306 -14.86 -8.51 22.61
CA LYS A 306 -14.16 -9.77 22.94
C LYS A 306 -13.36 -9.72 24.25
N GLY A 307 -13.26 -8.57 24.91
CA GLY A 307 -12.43 -8.38 26.11
C GLY A 307 -10.91 -8.35 25.82
N LEU A 308 -10.50 -8.14 24.59
CA LEU A 308 -9.10 -8.18 24.14
C LEU A 308 -8.42 -6.81 24.09
N TRP A 309 -9.19 -5.70 24.11
CA TRP A 309 -8.69 -4.33 24.00
C TRP A 309 -9.31 -3.40 25.02
N SER A 310 -8.52 -2.45 25.52
CA SER A 310 -8.96 -1.42 26.45
C SER A 310 -8.28 -0.07 26.14
N GLU A 311 -8.77 1.01 26.73
CA GLU A 311 -8.16 2.34 26.62
C GLU A 311 -6.74 2.37 27.21
N GLU A 312 -6.50 1.69 28.34
CA GLU A 312 -5.19 1.59 28.96
C GLU A 312 -4.18 0.94 28.02
N LYS A 313 -4.56 -0.20 27.40
CA LYS A 313 -3.72 -0.90 26.42
C LYS A 313 -3.43 -0.04 25.19
N GLU A 314 -4.41 0.71 24.70
CA GLU A 314 -4.21 1.62 23.58
C GLU A 314 -3.24 2.75 23.95
N ASN A 315 -3.36 3.33 25.13
CA ASN A 315 -2.45 4.36 25.62
C ASN A 315 -1.01 3.83 25.77
N GLU A 316 -0.82 2.60 26.23
CA GLU A 316 0.50 1.96 26.26
C GLU A 316 1.12 1.86 24.85
N VAL A 317 0.35 1.43 23.86
CA VAL A 317 0.80 1.37 22.45
C VAL A 317 1.15 2.74 21.91
N ILE A 318 0.33 3.75 22.21
CA ILE A 318 0.57 5.13 21.77
C ILE A 318 1.90 5.66 22.32
N GLU A 319 2.15 5.48 23.64
CA GLU A 319 3.38 5.99 24.25
C GLU A 319 4.61 5.21 23.78
N ALA A 320 4.52 3.88 23.66
CA ALA A 320 5.60 3.06 23.09
C ALA A 320 5.94 3.49 21.66
N THR A 321 4.93 3.75 20.83
CA THR A 321 5.12 4.21 19.45
C THR A 321 5.78 5.60 19.38
N LYS A 322 5.38 6.52 20.27
CA LYS A 322 6.01 7.85 20.33
C LYS A 322 7.50 7.75 20.68
N GLU A 323 7.87 6.86 21.61
CA GLU A 323 9.27 6.65 21.97
C GLU A 323 10.04 5.98 20.84
N GLU A 324 9.48 4.95 20.19
CA GLU A 324 10.08 4.32 19.00
C GLU A 324 10.39 5.35 17.91
N ILE A 325 9.44 6.23 17.59
CA ILE A 325 9.62 7.29 16.58
C ILE A 325 10.73 8.26 17.00
N LYS A 326 10.77 8.64 18.26
CA LYS A 326 11.79 9.55 18.81
C LYS A 326 13.20 8.92 18.70
N GLU A 327 13.35 7.65 19.03
CA GLU A 327 14.63 6.94 18.89
C GLU A 327 15.00 6.75 17.41
N ALA A 328 14.04 6.42 16.55
CA ALA A 328 14.29 6.28 15.10
C ALA A 328 14.75 7.60 14.46
N ILE A 329 14.21 8.76 14.87
CA ILE A 329 14.65 10.06 14.40
C ILE A 329 16.06 10.38 14.93
N LYS A 330 16.38 10.07 16.20
CA LYS A 330 17.74 10.26 16.74
C LYS A 330 18.75 9.40 15.98
N GLU A 331 18.39 8.17 15.63
CA GLU A 331 19.25 7.29 14.86
C GLU A 331 19.47 7.86 13.44
N ALA A 332 18.42 8.31 12.78
CA ALA A 332 18.52 8.96 11.48
C ALA A 332 19.37 10.26 11.52
N ASP A 333 19.32 11.00 12.65
CA ASP A 333 20.10 12.24 12.84
C ASP A 333 21.61 11.97 12.97
N LYS A 334 22.04 10.74 13.28
CA LYS A 334 23.47 10.36 13.32
C LYS A 334 24.12 10.31 11.93
N GLN A 335 23.29 10.15 10.89
CA GLN A 335 23.81 10.13 9.52
C GLN A 335 24.35 11.52 9.13
N PRO A 336 25.55 11.60 8.54
CA PRO A 336 26.10 12.85 8.09
C PRO A 336 25.24 13.46 6.98
N LYS A 337 25.30 14.79 6.84
CA LYS A 337 24.67 15.45 5.69
C LYS A 337 25.23 14.86 4.40
N GLN A 338 24.32 14.40 3.53
CA GLN A 338 24.70 13.82 2.24
C GLN A 338 25.30 14.89 1.34
N LYS A 339 26.50 14.61 0.83
CA LYS A 339 27.15 15.41 -0.20
C LYS A 339 26.52 15.10 -1.57
N VAL A 340 26.43 16.11 -2.43
CA VAL A 340 25.92 15.93 -3.80
C VAL A 340 26.84 15.00 -4.59
N SER A 341 28.15 15.13 -4.44
CA SER A 341 29.14 14.24 -5.07
C SER A 341 28.91 12.78 -4.70
N PHE A 342 28.61 12.49 -3.43
CA PHE A 342 28.29 11.12 -3.00
C PHE A 342 27.03 10.57 -3.68
N PHE A 343 25.96 11.37 -3.76
CA PHE A 343 24.74 10.99 -4.47
C PHE A 343 25.01 10.67 -5.95
N LEU A 344 25.75 11.54 -6.64
CA LEU A 344 26.11 11.34 -8.06
C LEU A 344 26.89 10.04 -8.28
N LYS A 345 27.81 9.69 -7.37
CA LYS A 345 28.60 8.42 -7.42
C LYS A 345 27.75 7.16 -7.30
N THR A 346 26.53 7.25 -6.74
CA THR A 346 25.65 6.10 -6.58
C THR A 346 24.72 5.84 -7.78
N MET A 347 24.74 6.70 -8.80
CA MET A 347 23.83 6.62 -9.94
C MET A 347 24.22 5.53 -10.95
N PHE A 348 25.54 5.31 -11.14
CA PHE A 348 26.09 4.37 -12.10
C PHE A 348 27.32 3.68 -11.50
N GLU A 349 27.62 2.46 -11.93
CA GLU A 349 28.86 1.77 -11.58
C GLU A 349 30.08 2.54 -12.10
N GLU A 350 30.03 2.95 -13.38
CA GLU A 350 30.97 3.87 -13.99
C GLU A 350 30.24 5.16 -14.40
N PRO A 351 30.67 6.32 -13.94
CA PRO A 351 30.04 7.58 -14.30
C PRO A 351 30.05 7.82 -15.81
N THR A 352 28.96 8.29 -16.37
CA THR A 352 28.96 8.85 -17.73
C THR A 352 29.73 10.15 -17.77
N ASN A 353 30.16 10.62 -18.95
CA ASN A 353 30.90 11.88 -19.10
C ASN A 353 30.19 13.06 -18.43
N VAL A 354 28.85 13.14 -18.58
CA VAL A 354 28.02 14.20 -17.97
C VAL A 354 28.06 14.12 -16.44
N ILE A 355 27.93 12.91 -15.89
CA ILE A 355 28.00 12.70 -14.44
C ILE A 355 29.40 12.99 -13.92
N GLN A 356 30.47 12.65 -14.67
CA GLN A 356 31.85 12.95 -14.28
C GLN A 356 32.11 14.47 -14.21
N GLU A 357 31.65 15.24 -15.19
CA GLU A 357 31.75 16.72 -15.17
C GLU A 357 31.03 17.31 -13.94
N GLN A 358 29.82 16.77 -13.58
CA GLN A 358 29.11 17.19 -12.39
C GLN A 358 29.84 16.80 -11.10
N LEU A 359 30.41 15.60 -11.06
CA LEU A 359 31.23 15.13 -9.93
C LEU A 359 32.39 16.04 -9.68
N ASP A 360 33.18 16.35 -10.71
CA ASP A 360 34.37 17.23 -10.62
C ASP A 360 33.97 18.62 -10.09
N TYR A 361 32.86 19.17 -10.57
CA TYR A 361 32.30 20.44 -10.10
C TYR A 361 31.93 20.42 -8.63
N PHE A 362 31.14 19.42 -8.20
CA PHE A 362 30.63 19.35 -6.82
C PHE A 362 31.74 18.98 -5.83
N GLU A 363 32.69 18.09 -6.18
CA GLU A 363 33.83 17.76 -5.34
C GLU A 363 34.72 19.00 -5.11
N ALA A 364 35.00 19.80 -6.14
CA ALA A 364 35.71 21.04 -6.01
C ALA A 364 35.03 22.07 -5.12
N LYS A 365 33.67 22.07 -5.10
CA LYS A 365 32.88 22.96 -4.26
C LYS A 365 32.80 22.49 -2.80
N GLU A 366 32.74 21.19 -2.58
CA GLU A 366 32.58 20.55 -1.25
C GLU A 366 33.91 20.50 -0.46
N ASN A 367 35.04 20.66 -1.14
CA ASN A 367 36.37 20.69 -0.55
C ASN A 367 36.87 22.12 -0.22
N LYS A 368 36.04 23.14 -0.50
CA LYS A 368 36.26 24.53 -0.08
C LYS A 368 35.59 24.82 1.24
#